data_4bc915afca516d7936ef5f3f88aa29ab
#
_entry.id   4bc915afca516d7936ef5f3f88aa29ab
#
_cell.length_a   1.000
_cell.length_b   1.000
_cell.length_c   1.000
_cell.angle_alpha   90.00
_cell.angle_beta   90.00
_cell.angle_gamma   90.00
#
_symmetry.space_group_name_H-M   'P 1'
#
loop_
_entity.id
_entity.type
_entity.pdbx_description
1 polymer ?
#
loop_
_entity_poly.entity_id
_entity_poly.type
_entity_poly.pdbx_seq_one_letter_code
_entity_poly.pdbx_strand_id
1 'polypeptide(L)'
;MALVGCGGDIKIEPTVNDNSVDNSTNNSNNTDGGTDTGGTNPCASRGELQGSYDGRDCNYTAAFASKNIQVETDLVFTELPNDGVHVFNGALLMGKDCDTTTGCTVTANGPTLTISEGANLAFTSGEAIIRIARGAKINAIGTLEKPITFTSANAYERLDVVGDGAQFADWGGIIINGFGITNQCTDAQRAATTCNVSTEGVTSYYGGNNNADNSGTIEFAKIWYAGSGPRSGGEGDDLNSLTLNGVGSASTFDYIHIHQGFDDGIEFFGGAASISHIAVTDTQDDAIDVDAGWQGNGQYIFVKHGTVETKKEVIIPAVVENGVIVEDERIFPVGSEVFMGNNGFETDGEKNGGAEYSEAPTSNPTFANVTVITTDGKSVRDNDPSQAFKFDDAIKSMYYNVLIVKEDGTNGTNCIEHKSDGEINVDAVSFSNSVMACVNEFKGEQTFVSGQEPAALTGTAKADWFDNSGASVRIASTSSVLANAFATDVDSADITVAANDLSGLGAFFQAGNYIGAVSEADTNSDWYKWVEAAVAAADQD
;
A
#
# COMPACT_ATOMS: atom_id res chain seq x y z
N MET A 1 9.51 -28.27 -10.71
CA MET A 1 8.97 -28.60 -9.38
C MET A 1 8.45 -27.28 -8.86
N ALA A 2 7.15 -27.11 -8.76
CA ALA A 2 6.60 -25.87 -8.22
C ALA A 2 6.97 -25.79 -6.73
N LEU A 3 7.66 -24.74 -6.34
CA LEU A 3 7.76 -24.35 -4.93
C LEU A 3 6.41 -23.71 -4.56
N VAL A 4 5.81 -24.26 -3.53
CA VAL A 4 4.62 -23.72 -2.89
C VAL A 4 5.16 -22.84 -1.76
N GLY A 5 4.99 -21.54 -1.90
CA GLY A 5 5.24 -20.60 -0.80
C GLY A 5 4.20 -20.80 0.30
N CYS A 6 4.59 -20.58 1.54
CA CYS A 6 3.72 -20.74 2.70
C CYS A 6 3.01 -19.43 3.02
N GLY A 7 1.75 -19.33 2.65
CA GLY A 7 0.85 -18.33 3.20
C GLY A 7 -0.29 -19.03 3.94
N GLY A 8 -0.56 -18.63 5.15
CA GLY A 8 -1.68 -19.15 5.94
C GLY A 8 -2.95 -18.34 5.66
N ASP A 9 -4.02 -19.02 5.33
CA ASP A 9 -5.34 -18.41 5.14
C ASP A 9 -5.86 -17.76 6.44
N ILE A 10 -6.05 -16.46 6.46
CA ILE A 10 -6.77 -15.78 7.54
C ILE A 10 -8.27 -15.90 7.28
N LYS A 11 -8.97 -16.68 8.07
CA LYS A 11 -10.44 -16.67 8.11
C LYS A 11 -10.91 -15.63 9.10
N ILE A 12 -11.25 -14.45 8.61
CA ILE A 12 -12.14 -13.56 9.35
C ILE A 12 -13.56 -14.00 8.98
N GLU A 13 -14.19 -14.78 9.83
CA GLU A 13 -15.63 -15.06 9.68
C GLU A 13 -16.40 -13.89 10.27
N PRO A 14 -16.96 -12.98 9.48
CA PRO A 14 -17.97 -12.09 9.99
C PRO A 14 -19.15 -12.97 10.41
N THR A 15 -19.60 -12.89 11.64
CA THR A 15 -20.90 -13.43 12.04
C THR A 15 -21.96 -12.64 11.29
N VAL A 16 -22.32 -13.13 10.10
CA VAL A 16 -23.46 -12.61 9.37
C VAL A 16 -24.71 -13.03 10.15
N ASN A 17 -25.21 -12.14 10.97
CA ASN A 17 -26.60 -12.23 11.40
C ASN A 17 -27.46 -11.91 10.17
N ASP A 18 -27.87 -12.95 9.47
CA ASP A 18 -28.83 -12.87 8.39
C ASP A 18 -30.23 -12.56 8.97
N ASN A 19 -30.46 -11.28 9.24
CA ASN A 19 -31.79 -10.75 9.44
C ASN A 19 -32.30 -10.20 8.11
N SER A 20 -32.51 -11.09 7.14
CA SER A 20 -33.30 -10.78 5.96
C SER A 20 -34.74 -10.54 6.38
N VAL A 21 -35.07 -9.29 6.64
CA VAL A 21 -36.47 -8.85 6.69
C VAL A 21 -36.91 -8.62 5.27
N ASP A 22 -37.65 -9.62 4.75
CA ASP A 22 -38.40 -9.51 3.51
C ASP A 22 -39.48 -8.44 3.69
N ASN A 23 -39.29 -7.27 3.12
CA ASN A 23 -40.27 -6.19 3.08
C ASN A 23 -40.74 -5.95 1.64
N SER A 24 -41.46 -6.93 1.11
CA SER A 24 -42.36 -6.70 -0.02
C SER A 24 -43.70 -6.19 0.49
N THR A 25 -44.13 -5.07 -0.11
CA THR A 25 -45.45 -4.42 -0.06
C THR A 25 -45.75 -3.49 1.11
N ASN A 26 -45.82 -2.18 0.92
CA ASN A 26 -47.10 -1.53 0.66
C ASN A 26 -46.93 -0.02 0.35
N ASN A 27 -47.48 0.34 -0.78
CA ASN A 27 -47.80 1.71 -1.13
C ASN A 27 -48.96 2.20 -0.23
N SER A 28 -48.74 3.17 0.63
CA SER A 28 -49.84 3.97 1.16
C SER A 28 -49.32 5.36 1.55
N ASN A 29 -49.88 6.34 0.88
CA ASN A 29 -49.81 7.76 1.18
C ASN A 29 -49.99 7.99 2.67
N ASN A 30 -49.00 8.60 3.30
CA ASN A 30 -49.23 9.31 4.55
C ASN A 30 -48.61 10.71 4.43
N THR A 31 -49.47 11.69 4.26
CA THR A 31 -49.19 13.11 4.41
C THR A 31 -49.10 13.40 5.92
N ASP A 32 -47.88 13.53 6.41
CA ASP A 32 -47.65 14.25 7.66
C ASP A 32 -46.61 15.32 7.47
N GLY A 33 -46.95 16.53 7.84
CA GLY A 33 -46.22 17.75 7.59
C GLY A 33 -44.93 17.83 8.41
N GLY A 34 -43.81 17.44 7.79
CA GLY A 34 -42.47 17.87 8.17
C GLY A 34 -42.09 19.01 7.26
N THR A 35 -41.68 20.12 7.80
CA THR A 35 -41.15 21.28 7.06
C THR A 35 -39.95 20.83 6.23
N ASP A 36 -40.19 20.61 4.95
CA ASP A 36 -39.16 20.41 3.95
C ASP A 36 -38.37 21.73 3.83
N THR A 37 -37.24 21.80 4.54
CA THR A 37 -36.22 22.77 4.22
C THR A 37 -35.57 22.26 2.95
N GLY A 38 -36.02 22.78 1.80
CA GLY A 38 -35.62 22.39 0.45
C GLY A 38 -34.11 22.49 0.19
N GLY A 39 -33.32 21.68 0.86
CA GLY A 39 -31.92 21.40 0.57
C GLY A 39 -31.86 20.38 -0.56
N THR A 40 -31.13 20.72 -1.60
CA THR A 40 -30.82 19.75 -2.67
C THR A 40 -30.02 18.59 -2.06
N ASN A 41 -30.40 17.34 -2.37
CA ASN A 41 -29.65 16.15 -1.95
C ASN A 41 -28.18 16.25 -2.42
N PRO A 42 -27.18 16.29 -1.51
CA PRO A 42 -25.77 16.49 -1.87
C PRO A 42 -25.08 15.20 -2.34
N CYS A 43 -25.77 14.04 -2.26
CA CYS A 43 -25.18 12.76 -2.62
C CYS A 43 -24.90 12.67 -4.12
N ALA A 44 -23.83 11.99 -4.46
CA ALA A 44 -23.46 11.71 -5.85
C ALA A 44 -24.58 10.98 -6.60
N SER A 45 -24.68 11.27 -7.90
CA SER A 45 -25.64 10.65 -8.79
C SER A 45 -24.95 9.96 -9.97
N ARG A 46 -25.55 8.87 -10.44
CA ARG A 46 -25.15 8.09 -11.60
C ARG A 46 -26.38 7.82 -12.47
N GLY A 47 -26.57 8.60 -13.52
CA GLY A 47 -27.82 8.61 -14.28
C GLY A 47 -29.00 9.00 -13.39
N GLU A 48 -30.02 8.14 -13.32
CA GLU A 48 -31.19 8.34 -12.46
C GLU A 48 -30.99 7.86 -11.01
N LEU A 49 -29.90 7.17 -10.73
CA LEU A 49 -29.56 6.69 -9.39
C LEU A 49 -28.81 7.77 -8.62
N GLN A 50 -29.23 8.03 -7.41
CA GLN A 50 -28.58 8.96 -6.49
C GLN A 50 -28.45 8.31 -5.11
N GLY A 51 -27.40 8.65 -4.36
CA GLY A 51 -27.28 8.27 -2.96
C GLY A 51 -28.43 8.81 -2.11
N SER A 52 -28.80 8.10 -1.07
CA SER A 52 -29.81 8.51 -0.09
C SER A 52 -29.17 9.36 0.99
N TYR A 53 -29.59 10.62 1.10
CA TYR A 53 -29.12 11.53 2.16
C TYR A 53 -30.00 11.42 3.40
N ASP A 54 -29.42 11.13 4.56
CA ASP A 54 -30.15 11.01 5.82
C ASP A 54 -30.15 12.30 6.67
N GLY A 55 -29.56 13.38 6.14
CA GLY A 55 -29.37 14.67 6.82
C GLY A 55 -27.91 14.90 7.24
N ARG A 56 -27.06 13.90 7.13
CA ARG A 56 -25.61 13.95 7.37
C ARG A 56 -24.82 13.11 6.36
N ASP A 57 -25.15 11.84 6.22
CA ASP A 57 -24.42 10.87 5.43
C ASP A 57 -25.15 10.52 4.13
N CYS A 58 -24.39 10.14 3.12
CA CYS A 58 -24.88 9.65 1.84
C CYS A 58 -24.70 8.14 1.76
N ASN A 59 -25.81 7.40 1.70
CA ASN A 59 -25.80 5.94 1.60
C ASN A 59 -26.01 5.48 0.16
N TYR A 60 -25.12 4.62 -0.35
CA TYR A 60 -25.16 4.12 -1.73
C TYR A 60 -25.59 2.65 -1.75
N THR A 61 -26.66 2.36 -2.50
CA THR A 61 -27.19 1.00 -2.61
C THR A 61 -26.36 0.13 -3.56
N ALA A 62 -26.55 -1.18 -3.52
CA ALA A 62 -25.94 -2.14 -4.46
C ALA A 62 -26.33 -1.89 -5.93
N ALA A 63 -27.42 -1.18 -6.20
CA ALA A 63 -27.78 -0.72 -7.54
C ALA A 63 -26.90 0.44 -8.01
N PHE A 64 -26.39 1.27 -7.09
CA PHE A 64 -25.47 2.35 -7.40
C PHE A 64 -24.04 1.84 -7.59
N ALA A 65 -23.53 1.03 -6.67
CA ALA A 65 -22.17 0.50 -6.67
C ALA A 65 -22.14 -0.92 -6.06
N SER A 66 -21.61 -1.88 -6.81
CA SER A 66 -21.40 -3.26 -6.35
C SER A 66 -20.40 -3.97 -7.27
N LYS A 67 -19.93 -5.16 -6.86
CA LYS A 67 -19.00 -5.99 -7.66
C LYS A 67 -19.51 -6.39 -9.05
N ASN A 68 -20.80 -6.23 -9.33
CA ASN A 68 -21.41 -6.55 -10.61
C ASN A 68 -21.69 -5.31 -11.48
N ILE A 69 -21.31 -4.11 -11.02
CA ILE A 69 -21.64 -2.86 -11.69
C ILE A 69 -20.36 -2.12 -12.06
N GLN A 70 -20.09 -2.01 -13.36
CA GLN A 70 -19.04 -1.16 -13.91
C GLN A 70 -19.62 0.22 -14.20
N VAL A 71 -19.03 1.26 -13.61
CA VAL A 71 -19.46 2.65 -13.77
C VAL A 71 -18.72 3.24 -14.97
N GLU A 72 -19.43 3.40 -16.08
CA GLU A 72 -18.87 3.85 -17.37
C GLU A 72 -19.10 5.35 -17.63
N THR A 73 -19.50 6.11 -16.60
CA THR A 73 -19.71 7.56 -16.66
C THR A 73 -18.93 8.24 -15.56
N ASP A 74 -18.59 9.51 -15.76
CA ASP A 74 -17.95 10.30 -14.72
C ASP A 74 -18.76 10.31 -13.43
N LEU A 75 -18.08 10.31 -12.31
CA LEU A 75 -18.68 10.31 -10.99
C LEU A 75 -17.94 11.31 -10.09
N VAL A 76 -18.69 12.06 -9.30
CA VAL A 76 -18.14 13.11 -8.44
C VAL A 76 -18.64 12.94 -7.01
N PHE A 77 -17.71 12.89 -6.06
CA PHE A 77 -17.97 12.96 -4.63
C PHE A 77 -17.41 14.26 -4.06
N THR A 78 -18.25 15.03 -3.39
CA THR A 78 -17.86 16.30 -2.77
C THR A 78 -17.88 16.19 -1.26
N GLU A 79 -17.17 17.08 -0.57
CA GLU A 79 -17.28 17.21 0.87
C GLU A 79 -18.75 17.37 1.28
N LEU A 80 -19.21 16.60 2.26
CA LEU A 80 -20.54 16.68 2.81
C LEU A 80 -20.59 17.62 4.02
N PRO A 81 -21.71 18.31 4.28
CA PRO A 81 -21.83 19.14 5.47
C PRO A 81 -21.82 18.28 6.75
N ASN A 82 -21.42 18.91 7.86
CA ASN A 82 -21.42 18.31 9.21
C ASN A 82 -20.57 17.04 9.34
N ASP A 83 -19.40 17.02 8.69
CA ASP A 83 -18.52 15.85 8.63
C ASP A 83 -19.25 14.59 8.15
N GLY A 84 -20.09 14.77 7.14
CA GLY A 84 -20.82 13.68 6.53
C GLY A 84 -19.93 12.77 5.71
N VAL A 85 -20.38 11.54 5.50
CA VAL A 85 -19.61 10.46 4.89
C VAL A 85 -20.39 9.85 3.73
N HIS A 86 -19.70 9.53 2.65
CA HIS A 86 -20.21 8.71 1.55
C HIS A 86 -20.03 7.24 1.89
N VAL A 87 -21.12 6.53 2.22
CA VAL A 87 -21.10 5.15 2.74
C VAL A 87 -21.43 4.15 1.64
N PHE A 88 -20.54 3.16 1.46
CA PHE A 88 -20.64 2.11 0.46
C PHE A 88 -20.71 0.72 1.10
N ASN A 89 -21.69 -0.07 0.70
CA ASN A 89 -21.80 -1.48 1.09
C ASN A 89 -21.15 -2.44 0.08
N GLY A 90 -20.56 -1.94 -1.00
CA GLY A 90 -19.97 -2.76 -2.04
C GLY A 90 -18.95 -2.01 -2.86
N ALA A 91 -18.38 -2.72 -3.84
CA ALA A 91 -17.30 -2.21 -4.68
C ALA A 91 -17.72 -1.06 -5.59
N LEU A 92 -16.89 -0.05 -5.72
CA LEU A 92 -17.00 1.04 -6.69
C LEU A 92 -16.04 0.77 -7.87
N LEU A 93 -16.57 0.20 -8.96
CA LEU A 93 -15.79 -0.24 -10.11
C LEU A 93 -15.88 0.78 -11.24
N MET A 94 -14.86 1.65 -11.36
CA MET A 94 -14.80 2.68 -12.38
C MET A 94 -14.23 2.15 -13.70
N GLY A 95 -14.93 2.45 -14.79
CA GLY A 95 -14.56 2.08 -16.14
C GLY A 95 -14.88 0.62 -16.49
N LYS A 96 -14.94 0.36 -17.79
CA LYS A 96 -15.14 -0.98 -18.32
C LYS A 96 -13.87 -1.80 -18.19
N ASP A 97 -13.92 -2.81 -17.37
CA ASP A 97 -12.85 -3.79 -17.30
C ASP A 97 -13.05 -4.90 -18.33
N CYS A 98 -11.96 -5.49 -18.80
CA CYS A 98 -12.01 -6.25 -20.02
C CYS A 98 -10.83 -7.20 -20.16
N ASP A 99 -11.13 -8.47 -20.22
CA ASP A 99 -10.18 -9.47 -20.71
C ASP A 99 -10.07 -9.38 -22.24
N THR A 100 -8.99 -8.77 -22.71
CA THR A 100 -8.77 -8.60 -24.16
C THR A 100 -8.55 -9.91 -24.90
N THR A 101 -8.20 -10.99 -24.22
CA THR A 101 -8.03 -12.32 -24.81
C THR A 101 -9.36 -12.91 -25.28
N THR A 102 -10.48 -12.45 -24.73
CA THR A 102 -11.84 -12.85 -25.14
C THR A 102 -12.44 -11.99 -26.26
N GLY A 103 -11.64 -11.07 -26.83
CA GLY A 103 -12.08 -10.16 -27.90
C GLY A 103 -12.79 -8.90 -27.37
N CYS A 104 -12.75 -8.69 -26.08
CA CYS A 104 -13.20 -7.42 -25.50
C CYS A 104 -12.21 -6.29 -25.82
N THR A 105 -12.70 -5.06 -25.91
CA THR A 105 -11.86 -3.88 -26.21
C THR A 105 -11.87 -2.92 -25.03
N VAL A 106 -10.68 -2.59 -24.54
CA VAL A 106 -10.49 -1.58 -23.49
C VAL A 106 -10.67 -0.19 -24.09
N THR A 107 -11.39 0.68 -23.38
CA THR A 107 -11.59 2.08 -23.76
C THR A 107 -10.41 2.92 -23.26
N ALA A 108 -9.64 3.50 -24.17
CA ALA A 108 -8.45 4.30 -23.84
C ALA A 108 -8.79 5.61 -23.07
N ASN A 109 -10.01 6.13 -23.21
CA ASN A 109 -10.52 7.31 -22.51
C ASN A 109 -11.82 6.92 -21.81
N GLY A 110 -11.68 6.28 -20.65
CA GLY A 110 -12.78 5.90 -19.79
C GLY A 110 -13.25 7.04 -18.87
N PRO A 111 -14.19 6.74 -17.95
CA PRO A 111 -14.73 7.71 -17.02
C PRO A 111 -13.70 8.14 -15.97
N THR A 112 -13.97 9.29 -15.38
CA THR A 112 -13.18 9.83 -14.26
C THR A 112 -13.99 9.77 -12.98
N LEU A 113 -13.37 9.21 -11.92
CA LEU A 113 -13.81 9.36 -10.54
C LEU A 113 -13.17 10.62 -9.97
N THR A 114 -13.97 11.63 -9.66
CA THR A 114 -13.48 12.86 -9.03
C THR A 114 -13.91 12.90 -7.57
N ILE A 115 -12.98 13.15 -6.67
CA ILE A 115 -13.20 13.28 -5.23
C ILE A 115 -12.59 14.60 -4.78
N SER A 116 -13.44 15.46 -4.23
CA SER A 116 -13.04 16.82 -3.83
C SER A 116 -12.35 16.81 -2.46
N GLU A 117 -11.58 17.84 -2.19
CA GLU A 117 -10.98 18.07 -0.87
C GLU A 117 -11.99 17.92 0.26
N GLY A 118 -11.58 17.32 1.37
CA GLY A 118 -12.41 17.11 2.57
C GLY A 118 -13.49 16.03 2.45
N ALA A 119 -13.63 15.37 1.29
CA ALA A 119 -14.60 14.29 1.15
C ALA A 119 -14.16 13.04 1.92
N ASN A 120 -15.11 12.41 2.62
CA ASN A 120 -14.91 11.17 3.35
C ASN A 120 -15.70 10.04 2.67
N LEU A 121 -15.02 8.96 2.31
CA LEU A 121 -15.63 7.75 1.74
C LEU A 121 -15.39 6.58 2.70
N ALA A 122 -16.46 5.93 3.12
CA ALA A 122 -16.39 4.83 4.07
C ALA A 122 -17.04 3.55 3.53
N PHE A 123 -16.43 2.43 3.87
CA PHE A 123 -16.81 1.11 3.39
C PHE A 123 -17.19 0.20 4.55
N THR A 124 -18.19 -0.67 4.33
CA THR A 124 -18.76 -1.50 5.40
C THR A 124 -18.35 -2.97 5.34
N SER A 125 -17.44 -3.33 4.43
CA SER A 125 -17.12 -4.74 4.18
C SER A 125 -15.75 -4.90 3.52
N GLY A 126 -14.97 -5.92 3.86
CA GLY A 126 -13.73 -6.31 3.21
C GLY A 126 -13.86 -6.62 1.70
N GLU A 127 -15.09 -6.90 1.23
CA GLU A 127 -15.37 -7.06 -0.21
C GLU A 127 -15.57 -5.72 -0.95
N ALA A 128 -15.66 -4.60 -0.23
CA ALA A 128 -15.83 -3.29 -0.82
C ALA A 128 -14.47 -2.70 -1.21
N ILE A 129 -14.28 -2.47 -2.50
CA ILE A 129 -13.05 -1.90 -3.09
C ILE A 129 -13.39 -0.68 -3.95
N ILE A 130 -12.39 0.14 -4.21
CA ILE A 130 -12.38 1.04 -5.36
C ILE A 130 -11.47 0.42 -6.43
N ARG A 131 -12.00 0.14 -7.62
CA ARG A 131 -11.19 -0.31 -8.75
C ARG A 131 -11.32 0.66 -9.92
N ILE A 132 -10.16 1.15 -10.41
CA ILE A 132 -10.04 1.97 -11.60
C ILE A 132 -9.54 1.08 -12.73
N ALA A 133 -10.37 0.83 -13.76
CA ALA A 133 -9.99 0.01 -14.92
C ALA A 133 -8.99 0.76 -15.81
N ARG A 134 -8.28 0.02 -16.66
CA ARG A 134 -7.45 0.62 -17.72
C ARG A 134 -8.24 1.68 -18.50
N GLY A 135 -7.64 2.85 -18.66
CA GLY A 135 -8.22 4.00 -19.37
C GLY A 135 -9.21 4.84 -18.57
N ALA A 136 -9.75 4.35 -17.45
CA ALA A 136 -10.44 5.18 -16.46
C ALA A 136 -9.43 5.93 -15.58
N LYS A 137 -9.91 6.92 -14.83
CA LYS A 137 -9.04 7.75 -13.98
C LYS A 137 -9.66 7.97 -12.59
N ILE A 138 -8.79 8.22 -11.63
CA ILE A 138 -9.14 8.78 -10.34
C ILE A 138 -8.50 10.15 -10.18
N ASN A 139 -9.28 11.17 -9.78
CA ASN A 139 -8.78 12.48 -9.38
C ASN A 139 -9.27 12.76 -7.96
N ALA A 140 -8.50 12.32 -6.99
CA ALA A 140 -8.73 12.51 -5.57
C ALA A 140 -7.69 13.51 -5.06
N ILE A 141 -8.05 14.80 -5.05
CA ILE A 141 -7.13 15.89 -4.74
C ILE A 141 -7.63 16.63 -3.50
N GLY A 142 -6.99 16.34 -2.37
CA GLY A 142 -7.21 17.02 -1.11
C GLY A 142 -6.25 18.18 -0.88
N THR A 143 -6.21 18.67 0.35
CA THR A 143 -5.21 19.63 0.86
C THR A 143 -4.77 19.19 2.25
N LEU A 144 -3.71 19.80 2.78
CA LEU A 144 -3.26 19.51 4.15
C LEU A 144 -4.38 19.75 5.18
N GLU A 145 -5.14 20.83 5.02
CA GLU A 145 -6.24 21.22 5.92
C GLU A 145 -7.53 20.42 5.67
N LYS A 146 -7.69 19.90 4.45
CA LYS A 146 -8.87 19.15 4.02
C LYS A 146 -8.46 17.90 3.23
N PRO A 147 -7.81 16.93 3.88
CA PRO A 147 -7.47 15.70 3.21
C PRO A 147 -8.72 14.92 2.82
N ILE A 148 -8.59 14.11 1.78
CA ILE A 148 -9.60 13.10 1.45
C ILE A 148 -9.36 11.89 2.35
N THR A 149 -10.44 11.27 2.83
CA THR A 149 -10.34 10.07 3.66
C THR A 149 -11.08 8.91 3.03
N PHE A 150 -10.36 7.82 2.77
CA PHE A 150 -10.89 6.50 2.45
C PHE A 150 -10.71 5.61 3.68
N THR A 151 -11.80 5.04 4.22
CA THR A 151 -11.71 4.36 5.51
C THR A 151 -12.80 3.32 5.72
N SER A 152 -12.74 2.63 6.84
CA SER A 152 -13.82 1.80 7.36
C SER A 152 -15.00 2.66 7.82
N ALA A 153 -16.23 2.17 7.64
CA ALA A 153 -17.40 2.76 8.26
C ALA A 153 -17.34 2.68 9.79
N ASN A 154 -16.66 1.66 10.34
CA ASN A 154 -16.48 1.49 11.77
C ASN A 154 -15.57 2.58 12.41
N ALA A 155 -14.84 3.35 11.62
CA ALA A 155 -14.11 4.52 12.11
C ALA A 155 -15.05 5.67 12.59
N TYR A 156 -16.32 5.57 12.29
CA TYR A 156 -17.34 6.54 12.73
C TYR A 156 -18.31 5.89 13.70
N GLU A 157 -18.30 6.26 14.97
CA GLU A 157 -19.14 5.70 16.03
C GLU A 157 -20.63 5.55 15.62
N ARG A 158 -21.15 6.52 14.81
CA ARG A 158 -22.55 6.49 14.34
C ARG A 158 -22.81 5.46 13.23
N LEU A 159 -21.78 4.99 12.54
CA LEU A 159 -21.86 3.99 11.46
C LEU A 159 -21.40 2.61 11.94
N ASP A 160 -20.70 2.55 13.06
CA ASP A 160 -20.24 1.33 13.70
C ASP A 160 -21.40 0.66 14.43
N VAL A 161 -22.07 -0.25 13.72
CA VAL A 161 -23.28 -0.94 14.23
C VAL A 161 -22.95 -1.92 15.35
N VAL A 162 -21.74 -2.49 15.34
CA VAL A 162 -21.29 -3.50 16.31
C VAL A 162 -20.67 -2.83 17.53
N GLY A 163 -20.02 -1.68 17.35
CA GLY A 163 -19.37 -0.92 18.41
C GLY A 163 -17.98 -1.45 18.76
N ASP A 164 -17.32 -2.12 17.81
CA ASP A 164 -15.98 -2.69 18.00
C ASP A 164 -14.86 -1.82 17.40
N GLY A 165 -15.19 -0.76 16.68
CA GLY A 165 -14.24 0.16 16.08
C GLY A 165 -13.67 -0.31 14.75
N ALA A 166 -12.84 0.53 14.12
CA ALA A 166 -12.16 0.21 12.88
C ALA A 166 -10.88 -0.59 13.15
N GLN A 167 -10.53 -1.46 12.21
CA GLN A 167 -9.33 -2.29 12.23
C GLN A 167 -8.93 -2.63 10.80
N PHE A 168 -7.69 -3.01 10.57
CA PHE A 168 -7.25 -3.59 9.30
C PHE A 168 -8.24 -4.64 8.75
N ALA A 169 -8.27 -4.82 7.45
CA ALA A 169 -9.21 -5.70 6.72
C ALA A 169 -10.69 -5.27 6.75
N ASP A 170 -11.03 -4.09 7.21
CA ASP A 170 -12.41 -3.63 7.22
C ASP A 170 -12.97 -3.33 5.82
N TRP A 171 -12.08 -3.00 4.86
CA TRP A 171 -12.44 -2.83 3.45
C TRP A 171 -11.25 -3.15 2.53
N GLY A 172 -11.51 -3.41 1.23
CA GLY A 172 -10.53 -4.04 0.35
C GLY A 172 -9.52 -3.12 -0.32
N GLY A 173 -9.53 -1.79 -0.05
CA GLY A 173 -8.52 -0.89 -0.61
C GLY A 173 -8.82 -0.36 -2.02
N ILE A 174 -7.79 0.23 -2.64
CA ILE A 174 -7.86 0.90 -3.95
C ILE A 174 -6.97 0.16 -4.93
N ILE A 175 -7.53 -0.26 -6.07
CA ILE A 175 -6.82 -0.94 -7.16
C ILE A 175 -6.85 -0.05 -8.41
N ILE A 176 -5.70 0.29 -8.97
CA ILE A 176 -5.59 1.10 -10.18
C ILE A 176 -4.87 0.30 -11.27
N ASN A 177 -5.55 0.08 -12.38
CA ASN A 177 -5.06 -0.67 -13.53
C ASN A 177 -4.69 0.26 -14.68
N GLY A 178 -3.45 0.24 -15.12
CA GLY A 178 -2.91 1.05 -16.21
C GLY A 178 -2.47 0.23 -17.42
N PHE A 179 -2.00 0.95 -18.45
CA PHE A 179 -1.45 0.41 -19.68
C PHE A 179 0.08 0.32 -19.66
N GLY A 180 0.71 0.44 -18.50
CA GLY A 180 2.17 0.36 -18.33
C GLY A 180 2.72 -1.02 -18.67
N ILE A 181 4.03 -1.06 -18.78
CA ILE A 181 4.79 -2.28 -19.07
C ILE A 181 4.92 -3.10 -17.78
N THR A 182 4.68 -4.40 -17.89
CA THR A 182 4.98 -5.38 -16.86
C THR A 182 5.82 -6.50 -17.46
N ASN A 183 6.71 -7.10 -16.68
CA ASN A 183 7.50 -8.25 -17.12
C ASN A 183 6.70 -9.57 -17.14
N GLN A 184 5.46 -9.55 -16.70
CA GLN A 184 4.53 -10.67 -16.88
C GLN A 184 4.01 -10.80 -18.32
N CYS A 185 4.31 -9.85 -19.19
CA CYS A 185 4.04 -9.93 -20.63
C CYS A 185 5.32 -9.91 -21.45
N THR A 186 5.38 -10.76 -22.45
CA THR A 186 6.48 -10.76 -23.44
C THR A 186 6.46 -9.50 -24.32
N ASP A 187 7.63 -9.14 -24.88
CA ASP A 187 7.73 -8.06 -25.89
C ASP A 187 6.76 -8.26 -27.06
N ALA A 188 6.54 -9.51 -27.48
CA ALA A 188 5.61 -9.84 -28.55
C ALA A 188 4.16 -9.54 -28.18
N GLN A 189 3.75 -9.86 -26.95
CA GLN A 189 2.41 -9.55 -26.44
C GLN A 189 2.21 -8.03 -26.32
N ARG A 190 3.20 -7.31 -25.80
CA ARG A 190 3.16 -5.84 -25.69
C ARG A 190 3.03 -5.19 -27.09
N ALA A 191 3.87 -5.62 -28.04
CA ALA A 191 3.82 -5.11 -29.42
C ALA A 191 2.52 -5.44 -30.15
N ALA A 192 1.92 -6.58 -29.86
CA ALA A 192 0.62 -6.99 -30.41
C ALA A 192 -0.58 -6.39 -29.69
N THR A 193 -0.40 -5.61 -28.62
CA THR A 193 -1.44 -5.09 -27.73
C THR A 193 -2.31 -6.17 -27.09
N THR A 194 -1.71 -7.33 -26.84
CA THR A 194 -2.35 -8.49 -26.20
C THR A 194 -1.85 -8.75 -24.79
N CYS A 195 -1.04 -7.86 -24.23
CA CYS A 195 -0.66 -7.89 -22.83
C CYS A 195 -1.92 -7.69 -21.97
N ASN A 196 -2.23 -8.65 -21.12
CA ASN A 196 -3.44 -8.68 -20.33
C ASN A 196 -3.24 -9.59 -19.12
N VAL A 197 -2.75 -8.99 -18.05
CA VAL A 197 -2.42 -9.68 -16.80
C VAL A 197 -3.61 -9.59 -15.86
N SER A 198 -3.92 -10.67 -15.16
CA SER A 198 -4.93 -10.67 -14.10
C SER A 198 -4.39 -9.94 -12.87
N THR A 199 -5.22 -9.15 -12.23
CA THR A 199 -4.89 -8.53 -10.94
C THR A 199 -5.04 -9.56 -9.82
N GLU A 200 -4.42 -9.31 -8.71
CA GLU A 200 -4.66 -10.04 -7.47
C GLU A 200 -6.03 -9.71 -6.87
N GLY A 201 -6.55 -10.61 -6.08
CA GLY A 201 -7.72 -10.48 -5.23
C GLY A 201 -9.06 -10.21 -5.91
N VAL A 202 -9.06 -9.74 -7.17
CA VAL A 202 -10.29 -9.45 -7.91
C VAL A 202 -10.15 -9.79 -9.38
N THR A 203 -11.25 -10.18 -10.02
CA THR A 203 -11.25 -10.38 -11.48
C THR A 203 -11.16 -9.03 -12.17
N SER A 204 -9.96 -8.63 -12.53
CA SER A 204 -9.65 -7.38 -13.24
C SER A 204 -8.35 -7.57 -14.03
N TYR A 205 -8.01 -6.63 -14.93
CA TYR A 205 -6.88 -6.80 -15.84
C TYR A 205 -6.08 -5.52 -16.02
N TYR A 206 -4.76 -5.67 -16.18
CA TYR A 206 -3.84 -4.57 -16.41
C TYR A 206 -2.77 -4.90 -17.46
N GLY A 207 -1.90 -3.96 -17.68
CA GLY A 207 -0.75 -4.09 -18.57
C GLY A 207 -1.00 -3.62 -20.00
N GLY A 208 0.08 -3.31 -20.66
CA GLY A 208 0.11 -2.76 -22.02
C GLY A 208 1.54 -2.50 -22.48
N ASN A 209 1.74 -1.40 -23.21
CA ASN A 209 3.05 -0.97 -23.72
C ASN A 209 3.22 0.56 -23.59
N ASN A 210 2.68 1.15 -22.55
CA ASN A 210 2.70 2.62 -22.39
C ASN A 210 3.08 3.02 -20.94
N ASN A 211 4.36 3.12 -20.66
CA ASN A 211 4.83 3.63 -19.37
C ASN A 211 4.58 5.13 -19.15
N ALA A 212 4.07 5.86 -20.14
CA ALA A 212 3.57 7.23 -19.99
C ALA A 212 2.05 7.30 -19.80
N ASP A 213 1.41 6.19 -19.44
CA ASP A 213 -0.01 6.14 -19.11
C ASP A 213 -0.37 7.09 -17.96
N ASN A 214 -1.64 7.53 -17.94
CA ASN A 214 -2.18 8.42 -16.92
C ASN A 214 -3.48 7.86 -16.37
N SER A 215 -3.40 7.28 -15.21
CA SER A 215 -4.55 6.75 -14.44
C SER A 215 -5.12 7.77 -13.44
N GLY A 216 -4.57 8.99 -13.39
CA GLY A 216 -5.07 10.09 -12.57
C GLY A 216 -4.14 10.54 -11.46
N THR A 217 -4.73 11.14 -10.42
CA THR A 217 -4.02 11.76 -9.30
C THR A 217 -4.67 11.35 -7.97
N ILE A 218 -3.84 10.98 -7.00
CA ILE A 218 -4.23 10.92 -5.58
C ILE A 218 -3.25 11.82 -4.81
N GLU A 219 -3.78 12.83 -4.15
CA GLU A 219 -2.98 13.82 -3.44
C GLU A 219 -3.67 14.26 -2.13
N PHE A 220 -2.92 14.37 -1.04
CA PHE A 220 -3.42 14.61 0.30
C PHE A 220 -4.59 13.69 0.67
N ALA A 221 -4.32 12.39 0.66
CA ALA A 221 -5.31 11.35 0.92
C ALA A 221 -4.88 10.42 2.05
N LYS A 222 -5.86 9.99 2.85
CA LYS A 222 -5.72 8.97 3.89
C LYS A 222 -6.40 7.70 3.40
N ILE A 223 -5.71 6.56 3.48
CA ILE A 223 -6.23 5.22 3.15
C ILE A 223 -6.02 4.36 4.39
N TRP A 224 -7.05 4.24 5.21
CA TRP A 224 -6.97 3.65 6.54
C TRP A 224 -7.79 2.39 6.66
N TYR A 225 -7.29 1.37 7.38
CA TYR A 225 -7.95 0.10 7.69
C TYR A 225 -8.31 -0.72 6.43
N ALA A 226 -7.50 -0.55 5.40
CA ALA A 226 -7.71 -1.13 4.08
C ALA A 226 -6.98 -2.46 3.90
N GLY A 227 -7.19 -3.07 2.74
CA GLY A 227 -6.71 -4.41 2.43
C GLY A 227 -7.64 -5.48 2.97
N SER A 228 -7.65 -6.65 2.39
CA SER A 228 -8.44 -7.79 2.90
C SER A 228 -7.99 -9.10 2.28
N GLY A 229 -8.11 -10.17 3.03
CA GLY A 229 -7.80 -11.53 2.58
C GLY A 229 -8.23 -12.60 3.61
N PRO A 230 -7.94 -13.86 3.30
CA PRO A 230 -7.64 -14.35 1.96
C PRO A 230 -8.90 -14.37 1.08
N ARG A 231 -8.72 -14.08 -0.18
CA ARG A 231 -9.81 -14.17 -1.14
C ARG A 231 -9.89 -15.58 -1.75
N SER A 232 -10.87 -15.83 -2.58
CA SER A 232 -11.17 -17.18 -3.08
C SER A 232 -10.11 -17.79 -4.00
N GLY A 233 -9.11 -17.03 -4.41
CA GLY A 233 -7.98 -17.49 -5.23
C GLY A 233 -6.92 -18.25 -4.46
N GLY A 234 -6.90 -18.12 -3.14
CA GLY A 234 -5.90 -18.75 -2.26
C GLY A 234 -4.73 -17.84 -1.94
N GLU A 235 -3.60 -18.41 -1.63
CA GLU A 235 -2.36 -17.72 -1.31
C GLU A 235 -1.93 -16.72 -2.40
N GLY A 236 -1.53 -15.50 -2.01
CA GLY A 236 -1.18 -14.44 -2.93
C GLY A 236 -2.39 -13.77 -3.62
N ASP A 237 -3.60 -13.95 -3.10
CA ASP A 237 -4.84 -13.35 -3.62
C ASP A 237 -5.39 -12.30 -2.63
N ASP A 238 -4.54 -11.74 -1.79
CA ASP A 238 -4.89 -10.75 -0.79
C ASP A 238 -4.96 -9.34 -1.39
N LEU A 239 -5.53 -8.40 -0.68
CA LEU A 239 -5.69 -7.02 -1.15
C LEU A 239 -4.90 -6.04 -0.30
N ASN A 240 -4.16 -5.21 -0.97
CA ASN A 240 -3.37 -4.12 -0.41
C ASN A 240 -4.22 -2.88 -0.11
N SER A 241 -3.63 -1.93 0.59
CA SER A 241 -4.28 -0.64 0.78
C SER A 241 -4.35 0.16 -0.53
N LEU A 242 -3.26 0.14 -1.32
CA LEU A 242 -3.20 0.76 -2.65
C LEU A 242 -2.39 -0.12 -3.62
N THR A 243 -3.05 -0.72 -4.60
CA THR A 243 -2.40 -1.52 -5.65
C THR A 243 -2.27 -0.74 -6.94
N LEU A 244 -1.05 -0.64 -7.49
CA LEU A 244 -0.71 0.09 -8.71
C LEU A 244 -0.26 -0.88 -9.82
N ASN A 245 -1.21 -1.40 -10.56
CA ASN A 245 -1.02 -2.38 -11.63
C ASN A 245 -0.70 -1.72 -12.97
N GLY A 246 0.54 -1.76 -13.42
CA GLY A 246 0.93 -1.19 -14.70
C GLY A 246 0.60 0.30 -14.85
N VAL A 247 0.63 1.05 -13.77
CA VAL A 247 0.31 2.48 -13.77
C VAL A 247 1.49 3.27 -14.33
N GLY A 248 1.21 4.21 -15.23
CA GLY A 248 2.25 4.96 -15.93
C GLY A 248 2.69 6.25 -15.26
N SER A 249 3.81 6.79 -15.73
CA SER A 249 4.53 7.94 -15.15
C SER A 249 3.81 9.29 -15.27
N ALA A 250 2.70 9.37 -16.01
CA ALA A 250 1.90 10.60 -16.06
C ALA A 250 0.81 10.62 -14.98
N SER A 251 0.74 9.60 -14.12
CA SER A 251 -0.09 9.58 -12.92
C SER A 251 0.65 10.22 -11.73
N THR A 252 -0.07 10.76 -10.76
CA THR A 252 0.50 11.43 -9.59
C THR A 252 0.00 10.79 -8.30
N PHE A 253 0.93 10.45 -7.43
CA PHE A 253 0.67 9.92 -6.08
C PHE A 253 1.54 10.68 -5.09
N ASP A 254 0.91 11.59 -4.34
CA ASP A 254 1.64 12.53 -3.48
C ASP A 254 0.86 12.80 -2.18
N TYR A 255 1.55 12.96 -1.06
CA TYR A 255 0.95 13.17 0.26
C TYR A 255 -0.13 12.13 0.60
N ILE A 256 0.23 10.84 0.56
CA ILE A 256 -0.66 9.74 0.93
C ILE A 256 -0.25 9.21 2.32
N HIS A 257 -1.23 9.00 3.20
CA HIS A 257 -1.05 8.29 4.46
C HIS A 257 -1.85 7.00 4.47
N ILE A 258 -1.14 5.88 4.57
CA ILE A 258 -1.71 4.54 4.75
C ILE A 258 -1.53 4.13 6.21
N HIS A 259 -2.60 3.62 6.82
CA HIS A 259 -2.59 3.22 8.22
C HIS A 259 -3.39 1.95 8.44
N GLN A 260 -2.80 1.01 9.18
CA GLN A 260 -3.38 -0.30 9.48
C GLN A 260 -3.88 -1.03 8.21
N GLY A 261 -2.95 -1.28 7.25
CA GLY A 261 -3.21 -2.15 6.10
C GLY A 261 -3.25 -3.63 6.52
N PHE A 262 -4.09 -4.43 5.83
CA PHE A 262 -4.15 -5.87 6.07
C PHE A 262 -3.00 -6.62 5.37
N ASP A 263 -2.69 -6.22 4.17
CA ASP A 263 -1.58 -6.66 3.34
C ASP A 263 -0.63 -5.48 3.20
N ASP A 264 -0.13 -5.21 2.01
CA ASP A 264 0.80 -4.11 1.80
C ASP A 264 0.16 -2.72 1.92
N GLY A 265 1.03 -1.76 2.18
CA GLY A 265 0.66 -0.36 2.09
C GLY A 265 0.47 0.05 0.64
N ILE A 266 1.53 0.00 -0.17
CA ILE A 266 1.49 0.22 -1.62
C ILE A 266 2.22 -0.92 -2.31
N GLU A 267 1.55 -1.60 -3.24
CA GLU A 267 2.18 -2.61 -4.08
C GLU A 267 2.16 -2.19 -5.55
N PHE A 268 3.30 -2.44 -6.24
CA PHE A 268 3.53 -2.11 -7.64
C PHE A 268 3.70 -3.35 -8.49
N PHE A 269 2.82 -3.56 -9.45
CA PHE A 269 2.97 -4.61 -10.47
C PHE A 269 3.38 -4.02 -11.81
N GLY A 270 4.64 -3.67 -11.95
CA GLY A 270 5.15 -3.02 -13.16
C GLY A 270 4.71 -1.57 -13.34
N GLY A 271 4.77 -1.06 -14.57
CA GLY A 271 4.50 0.34 -14.86
C GLY A 271 5.67 1.26 -14.52
N ALA A 272 5.39 2.56 -14.37
CA ALA A 272 6.42 3.58 -14.12
C ALA A 272 5.88 4.78 -13.32
N ALA A 273 4.77 4.62 -12.60
CA ALA A 273 4.29 5.65 -11.71
C ALA A 273 5.32 5.90 -10.60
N SER A 274 5.55 7.16 -10.27
CA SER A 274 6.42 7.54 -9.15
C SER A 274 5.59 8.03 -7.97
N ILE A 275 6.11 7.87 -6.75
CA ILE A 275 5.45 8.24 -5.50
C ILE A 275 6.28 9.25 -4.72
N SER A 276 5.61 10.21 -4.07
CA SER A 276 6.27 11.23 -3.27
C SER A 276 5.46 11.54 -2.00
N HIS A 277 6.13 11.90 -0.91
CA HIS A 277 5.53 12.25 0.39
C HIS A 277 4.54 11.16 0.89
N ILE A 278 5.03 9.94 1.00
CA ILE A 278 4.24 8.79 1.43
C ILE A 278 4.55 8.48 2.90
N ALA A 279 3.52 8.43 3.72
CA ALA A 279 3.60 7.93 5.09
C ALA A 279 2.84 6.60 5.18
N VAL A 280 3.48 5.56 5.68
CA VAL A 280 2.87 4.26 5.96
C VAL A 280 3.09 3.92 7.42
N THR A 281 2.00 3.63 8.11
CA THR A 281 2.03 3.24 9.53
C THR A 281 1.25 1.95 9.72
N ASP A 282 1.89 0.98 10.38
CA ASP A 282 1.25 -0.23 10.90
C ASP A 282 0.48 -1.07 9.87
N THR A 283 1.08 -1.32 8.69
CA THR A 283 0.61 -2.39 7.77
C THR A 283 0.97 -3.76 8.36
N GLN A 284 0.24 -4.82 8.00
CA GLN A 284 0.55 -6.16 8.52
C GLN A 284 1.65 -6.86 7.71
N ASP A 285 1.72 -6.60 6.42
CA ASP A 285 2.80 -7.07 5.58
C ASP A 285 3.73 -5.91 5.23
N ASP A 286 4.05 -5.66 4.01
CA ASP A 286 5.04 -4.68 3.61
C ASP A 286 4.49 -3.26 3.54
N ALA A 287 5.30 -2.26 3.85
CA ALA A 287 4.84 -0.89 3.67
C ALA A 287 4.88 -0.48 2.19
N ILE A 288 5.92 -0.89 1.48
CA ILE A 288 6.11 -0.71 0.03
C ILE A 288 6.58 -2.05 -0.55
N ASP A 289 5.79 -2.63 -1.45
CA ASP A 289 6.19 -3.78 -2.25
C ASP A 289 6.39 -3.40 -3.72
N VAL A 290 7.49 -3.86 -4.31
CA VAL A 290 7.90 -3.56 -5.68
C VAL A 290 8.06 -4.83 -6.45
N ASP A 291 7.23 -5.02 -7.49
CA ASP A 291 7.22 -6.24 -8.26
C ASP A 291 7.01 -6.01 -9.78
N ALA A 292 7.06 -7.09 -10.53
CA ALA A 292 6.63 -7.21 -11.92
C ALA A 292 7.28 -6.22 -12.90
N GLY A 293 8.51 -5.74 -12.61
CA GLY A 293 9.27 -4.89 -13.50
C GLY A 293 8.96 -3.39 -13.37
N TRP A 294 8.61 -2.91 -12.21
CA TRP A 294 8.35 -1.49 -11.97
C TRP A 294 9.56 -0.60 -12.25
N GLN A 295 9.33 0.54 -12.91
CA GLN A 295 10.34 1.48 -13.40
C GLN A 295 10.13 2.91 -12.85
N GLY A 296 9.42 3.04 -11.74
CA GLY A 296 9.17 4.34 -11.11
C GLY A 296 10.25 4.75 -10.12
N ASN A 297 10.00 5.85 -9.42
CA ASN A 297 10.86 6.39 -8.37
C ASN A 297 10.05 6.72 -7.12
N GLY A 298 10.73 6.81 -5.98
CA GLY A 298 10.14 7.26 -4.73
C GLY A 298 11.00 8.32 -4.02
N GLN A 299 10.36 9.36 -3.46
CA GLN A 299 11.06 10.31 -2.61
C GLN A 299 10.18 10.75 -1.43
N TYR A 300 10.79 11.02 -0.29
CA TYR A 300 10.12 11.39 0.96
C TYR A 300 9.14 10.29 1.41
N ILE A 301 9.67 9.11 1.71
CA ILE A 301 8.88 7.97 2.17
C ILE A 301 9.19 7.72 3.65
N PHE A 302 8.15 7.80 4.47
CA PHE A 302 8.20 7.54 5.90
C PHE A 302 7.42 6.26 6.22
N VAL A 303 8.10 5.29 6.82
CA VAL A 303 7.49 4.04 7.29
C VAL A 303 7.73 3.92 8.79
N LYS A 304 6.66 3.61 9.53
CA LYS A 304 6.75 3.25 10.95
C LYS A 304 5.85 2.06 11.23
N HIS A 305 6.46 0.96 11.64
CA HIS A 305 5.75 -0.19 12.19
C HIS A 305 5.85 -0.19 13.71
N GLY A 306 4.76 -0.54 14.37
CA GLY A 306 4.65 -0.59 15.82
C GLY A 306 3.81 -1.77 16.27
N THR A 307 3.04 -1.55 17.33
CA THR A 307 2.02 -2.48 17.81
C THR A 307 0.66 -1.80 17.76
N VAL A 308 -0.38 -2.58 17.49
CA VAL A 308 -1.78 -2.13 17.57
C VAL A 308 -2.58 -3.00 18.52
N GLU A 309 -3.60 -2.42 19.16
CA GLU A 309 -4.54 -3.18 19.96
C GLU A 309 -5.68 -3.70 19.09
N THR A 310 -5.90 -5.02 19.07
CA THR A 310 -6.98 -5.63 18.29
C THR A 310 -8.36 -5.18 18.80
N LYS A 311 -9.18 -4.61 17.92
CA LYS A 311 -10.57 -4.23 18.20
C LYS A 311 -11.53 -5.39 17.97
N LYS A 312 -11.11 -6.36 17.14
CA LYS A 312 -11.83 -7.61 16.81
C LYS A 312 -10.91 -8.80 17.07
N GLU A 313 -11.50 -9.98 17.30
CA GLU A 313 -10.71 -11.21 17.37
C GLU A 313 -10.02 -11.45 16.02
N VAL A 314 -8.71 -11.69 16.05
CA VAL A 314 -7.92 -12.04 14.86
C VAL A 314 -7.57 -13.51 14.94
N ILE A 315 -7.96 -14.27 13.91
CA ILE A 315 -7.69 -15.70 13.80
C ILE A 315 -6.78 -15.92 12.58
N ILE A 316 -5.55 -16.37 12.84
CA ILE A 316 -4.62 -16.83 11.82
C ILE A 316 -4.73 -18.33 11.75
N PRO A 317 -5.23 -18.93 10.66
CA PRO A 317 -5.39 -20.37 10.56
C PRO A 317 -4.05 -21.09 10.55
N ALA A 318 -4.09 -22.38 10.87
CA ALA A 318 -2.92 -23.24 10.79
C ALA A 318 -2.44 -23.37 9.34
N VAL A 319 -1.13 -23.32 9.14
CA VAL A 319 -0.51 -23.59 7.83
C VAL A 319 -0.33 -25.10 7.67
N VAL A 320 -0.84 -25.65 6.57
CA VAL A 320 -0.79 -27.09 6.29
C VAL A 320 -0.06 -27.34 4.98
N GLU A 321 1.13 -27.92 5.06
CA GLU A 321 1.91 -28.36 3.90
C GLU A 321 1.86 -29.87 3.74
N ASN A 322 1.53 -30.36 2.55
CA ASN A 322 1.45 -31.78 2.25
C ASN A 322 0.63 -32.62 3.26
N GLY A 323 -0.37 -32.01 3.90
CA GLY A 323 -1.21 -32.65 4.93
C GLY A 323 -0.59 -32.68 6.32
N VAL A 324 0.49 -31.94 6.55
CA VAL A 324 1.14 -31.77 7.85
C VAL A 324 1.00 -30.31 8.29
N ILE A 325 0.56 -30.09 9.53
CA ILE A 325 0.54 -28.74 10.11
C ILE A 325 2.01 -28.35 10.33
N VAL A 326 2.45 -27.28 9.66
CA VAL A 326 3.78 -26.69 9.80
C VAL A 326 3.77 -25.47 10.72
N GLU A 327 2.62 -24.78 10.81
CA GLU A 327 2.35 -23.74 11.79
C GLU A 327 0.97 -23.96 12.41
N ASP A 328 0.88 -23.81 13.73
CA ASP A 328 -0.39 -23.92 14.47
C ASP A 328 -1.26 -22.68 14.28
N GLU A 329 -2.57 -22.85 14.38
CA GLU A 329 -3.52 -21.74 14.46
C GLU A 329 -3.15 -20.76 15.57
N ARG A 330 -3.19 -19.47 15.28
CA ARG A 330 -2.96 -18.39 16.25
C ARG A 330 -4.22 -17.55 16.42
N ILE A 331 -4.65 -17.34 17.63
CA ILE A 331 -5.84 -16.56 17.98
C ILE A 331 -5.43 -15.41 18.88
N PHE A 332 -5.78 -14.20 18.46
CA PHE A 332 -5.60 -12.96 19.21
C PHE A 332 -6.95 -12.41 19.62
N PRO A 333 -7.35 -12.56 20.88
CA PRO A 333 -8.60 -11.99 21.39
C PRO A 333 -8.63 -10.46 21.27
N VAL A 334 -9.81 -9.88 21.30
CA VAL A 334 -10.01 -8.43 21.41
C VAL A 334 -9.19 -7.86 22.57
N GLY A 335 -8.49 -6.76 22.34
CA GLY A 335 -7.58 -6.12 23.29
C GLY A 335 -6.19 -6.75 23.34
N SER A 336 -5.85 -7.62 22.39
CA SER A 336 -4.47 -8.11 22.24
C SER A 336 -3.59 -7.03 21.61
N GLU A 337 -2.39 -6.84 22.15
CA GLU A 337 -1.35 -6.05 21.49
C GLU A 337 -0.62 -6.95 20.49
N VAL A 338 -0.62 -6.56 19.21
CA VAL A 338 -0.04 -7.32 18.11
C VAL A 338 0.98 -6.48 17.35
N PHE A 339 2.09 -7.10 16.94
CA PHE A 339 3.10 -6.44 16.11
C PHE A 339 2.61 -6.33 14.67
N MET A 340 2.90 -5.17 14.07
CA MET A 340 2.60 -4.86 12.67
C MET A 340 3.91 -4.82 11.87
N GLY A 341 3.78 -5.04 10.56
CA GLY A 341 4.87 -4.95 9.58
C GLY A 341 5.74 -6.19 9.48
N ASN A 342 5.81 -6.71 8.26
CA ASN A 342 6.84 -7.65 7.84
C ASN A 342 8.06 -6.85 7.39
N ASN A 343 7.99 -6.13 6.25
CA ASN A 343 9.09 -5.28 5.82
C ASN A 343 8.66 -3.81 5.65
N GLY A 344 9.62 -2.90 5.76
CA GLY A 344 9.42 -1.53 5.30
C GLY A 344 9.37 -1.48 3.78
N PHE A 345 10.24 -2.26 3.14
CA PHE A 345 10.28 -2.46 1.69
C PHE A 345 10.55 -3.93 1.39
N GLU A 346 9.66 -4.59 0.66
CA GLU A 346 9.96 -5.77 -0.12
C GLU A 346 10.19 -5.33 -1.57
N THR A 347 11.22 -5.86 -2.23
CA THR A 347 11.52 -5.43 -3.59
C THR A 347 11.98 -6.60 -4.43
N ASP A 348 11.19 -6.91 -5.45
CA ASP A 348 11.36 -8.01 -6.36
C ASP A 348 11.61 -7.55 -7.79
N GLY A 349 12.57 -8.18 -8.44
CA GLY A 349 12.87 -7.90 -9.83
C GLY A 349 11.82 -8.47 -10.77
N GLU A 350 11.30 -9.65 -10.44
CA GLU A 350 10.34 -10.41 -11.22
C GLU A 350 9.27 -11.08 -10.33
N LYS A 351 8.01 -11.05 -10.74
CA LYS A 351 6.89 -11.62 -9.98
C LYS A 351 6.98 -13.12 -9.72
N ASN A 352 7.56 -13.88 -10.58
CA ASN A 352 7.44 -15.34 -10.52
C ASN A 352 8.66 -16.07 -9.98
N GLY A 353 9.50 -15.42 -9.23
CA GLY A 353 10.64 -16.00 -8.52
C GLY A 353 11.42 -17.05 -9.31
N GLY A 354 12.71 -16.92 -9.42
CA GLY A 354 13.52 -17.98 -9.96
C GLY A 354 14.40 -17.62 -11.14
N ALA A 355 15.21 -18.55 -11.53
CA ALA A 355 16.36 -18.41 -12.42
C ALA A 355 16.07 -18.01 -13.89
N GLU A 356 14.86 -17.66 -14.22
CA GLU A 356 14.49 -17.25 -15.58
C GLU A 356 14.11 -15.77 -15.63
N TYR A 357 15.07 -14.88 -15.51
CA TYR A 357 14.94 -13.44 -15.83
C TYR A 357 14.71 -13.24 -17.33
N SER A 358 13.69 -13.89 -17.88
CA SER A 358 13.51 -13.99 -19.31
C SER A 358 12.78 -12.80 -19.89
N GLU A 359 12.01 -12.09 -19.07
CA GLU A 359 11.15 -11.01 -19.55
C GLU A 359 11.56 -9.66 -18.94
N ALA A 360 11.97 -8.75 -19.81
CA ALA A 360 12.26 -7.38 -19.42
C ALA A 360 10.96 -6.56 -19.28
N PRO A 361 10.97 -5.52 -18.44
CA PRO A 361 12.07 -5.05 -17.59
C PRO A 361 12.11 -5.76 -16.25
N THR A 362 13.29 -5.91 -15.66
CA THR A 362 13.44 -6.17 -14.22
C THR A 362 13.11 -4.89 -13.46
N SER A 363 12.49 -4.97 -12.27
CA SER A 363 12.24 -3.79 -11.45
C SER A 363 13.53 -3.02 -11.17
N ASN A 364 13.49 -1.69 -11.31
CA ASN A 364 14.66 -0.83 -11.20
C ASN A 364 14.34 0.54 -10.62
N PRO A 365 13.77 0.60 -9.40
CA PRO A 365 13.44 1.86 -8.76
C PRO A 365 14.66 2.62 -8.24
N THR A 366 14.50 3.93 -8.12
CA THR A 366 15.37 4.77 -7.31
C THR A 366 14.56 5.43 -6.20
N PHE A 367 15.03 5.26 -4.96
CA PHE A 367 14.42 5.85 -3.78
C PHE A 367 15.37 6.86 -3.13
N ALA A 368 14.82 7.98 -2.64
CA ALA A 368 15.60 8.97 -1.93
C ALA A 368 14.82 9.56 -0.74
N ASN A 369 15.54 9.99 0.28
CA ASN A 369 14.94 10.54 1.51
C ASN A 369 13.89 9.60 2.11
N VAL A 370 14.34 8.44 2.56
CA VAL A 370 13.50 7.39 3.14
C VAL A 370 13.83 7.24 4.62
N THR A 371 12.82 7.13 5.46
CA THR A 371 12.95 6.69 6.86
C THR A 371 12.13 5.43 7.07
N VAL A 372 12.75 4.37 7.59
CA VAL A 372 12.06 3.17 8.04
C VAL A 372 12.34 2.96 9.51
N ILE A 373 11.27 3.00 10.31
CA ILE A 373 11.30 2.69 11.73
C ILE A 373 10.54 1.38 11.91
N THR A 374 11.22 0.35 12.41
CA THR A 374 10.64 -0.99 12.57
C THR A 374 10.89 -1.54 13.96
N THR A 375 10.19 -2.62 14.32
CA THR A 375 10.25 -3.25 15.66
C THR A 375 11.14 -4.48 15.66
N ASP A 376 11.42 -5.01 16.87
CA ASP A 376 11.99 -6.35 17.04
C ASP A 376 10.91 -7.44 17.11
N GLY A 377 9.69 -7.14 16.69
CA GLY A 377 8.56 -8.05 16.69
C GLY A 377 8.48 -8.94 15.45
N LYS A 378 7.42 -9.71 15.44
CA LYS A 378 7.02 -10.51 14.28
C LYS A 378 5.60 -10.12 13.88
N SER A 379 5.36 -9.99 12.60
CA SER A 379 4.03 -9.59 12.10
C SER A 379 2.95 -10.56 12.59
N VAL A 380 1.79 -10.02 12.88
CA VAL A 380 0.65 -10.81 13.34
C VAL A 380 0.19 -11.78 12.27
N ARG A 381 0.28 -11.40 10.99
CA ARG A 381 -0.19 -12.20 9.86
C ARG A 381 0.71 -13.42 9.65
N ASP A 382 1.96 -13.22 9.28
CA ASP A 382 2.82 -14.29 8.79
C ASP A 382 3.83 -14.80 9.82
N ASN A 383 3.83 -14.20 11.03
CA ASN A 383 4.81 -14.49 12.07
C ASN A 383 6.25 -14.24 11.61
N ASP A 384 6.42 -13.44 10.58
CA ASP A 384 7.70 -13.05 10.03
C ASP A 384 8.32 -11.88 10.78
N PRO A 385 9.65 -11.82 10.85
CA PRO A 385 10.34 -10.77 11.60
C PRO A 385 10.16 -9.43 10.89
N SER A 386 9.82 -8.38 11.64
CA SER A 386 9.78 -7.02 11.11
C SER A 386 11.18 -6.57 10.67
N GLN A 387 11.31 -6.18 9.42
CA GLN A 387 12.56 -5.77 8.79
C GLN A 387 12.39 -4.41 8.07
N ALA A 388 13.49 -3.72 7.80
CA ALA A 388 13.40 -2.48 7.04
C ALA A 388 13.40 -2.73 5.53
N PHE A 389 14.22 -3.67 5.07
CA PHE A 389 14.34 -3.99 3.65
C PHE A 389 14.50 -5.49 3.44
N LYS A 390 13.79 -6.01 2.45
CA LYS A 390 13.96 -7.34 1.87
C LYS A 390 14.19 -7.22 0.37
N PHE A 391 15.22 -7.90 -0.12
CA PHE A 391 15.62 -7.92 -1.52
C PHE A 391 15.51 -9.32 -2.08
N ASP A 392 14.80 -9.46 -3.21
CA ASP A 392 14.59 -10.75 -3.85
C ASP A 392 14.63 -10.65 -5.40
N ASP A 393 14.59 -11.76 -6.06
CA ASP A 393 14.35 -11.98 -7.49
C ASP A 393 15.02 -10.97 -8.45
N ALA A 394 16.38 -10.83 -8.32
CA ALA A 394 17.23 -9.97 -9.16
C ALA A 394 16.84 -8.50 -9.24
N ILE A 395 16.24 -7.98 -8.20
CA ILE A 395 15.95 -6.55 -8.09
C ILE A 395 17.17 -5.68 -8.47
N LYS A 396 16.90 -4.56 -9.11
CA LYS A 396 17.85 -3.46 -9.29
C LYS A 396 17.26 -2.25 -8.63
N SER A 397 17.93 -1.72 -7.61
CA SER A 397 17.41 -0.56 -6.88
C SER A 397 18.51 0.28 -6.28
N MET A 398 18.28 1.57 -6.25
CA MET A 398 19.21 2.54 -5.65
C MET A 398 18.52 3.34 -4.57
N TYR A 399 19.18 3.44 -3.42
CA TYR A 399 18.67 4.12 -2.23
C TYR A 399 19.63 5.24 -1.80
N TYR A 400 19.10 6.46 -1.71
CA TYR A 400 19.85 7.65 -1.35
C TYR A 400 19.26 8.31 -0.11
N ASN A 401 20.14 8.75 0.81
CA ASN A 401 19.70 9.47 2.01
C ASN A 401 18.68 8.68 2.85
N VAL A 402 18.92 7.40 3.07
CA VAL A 402 18.03 6.53 3.84
C VAL A 402 18.41 6.54 5.30
N LEU A 403 17.42 6.59 6.19
CA LEU A 403 17.53 6.35 7.62
C LEU A 403 16.77 5.09 8.00
N ILE A 404 17.48 4.09 8.47
CA ILE A 404 16.91 2.86 9.03
C ILE A 404 17.06 2.91 10.55
N VAL A 405 15.94 2.74 11.26
CA VAL A 405 15.92 2.68 12.73
C VAL A 405 15.15 1.45 13.15
N LYS A 406 15.77 0.62 13.96
CA LYS A 406 15.11 -0.54 14.55
C LYS A 406 15.17 -0.45 16.06
N GLU A 407 14.02 -0.56 16.69
CA GLU A 407 13.96 -0.62 18.15
C GLU A 407 14.72 -1.84 18.68
N ASP A 408 15.45 -1.63 19.77
CA ASP A 408 16.15 -2.72 20.46
C ASP A 408 15.14 -3.65 21.12
N GLY A 409 15.24 -4.93 20.82
CA GLY A 409 14.37 -5.95 21.38
C GLY A 409 15.13 -7.23 21.74
N THR A 410 14.38 -8.25 22.13
CA THR A 410 14.91 -9.55 22.58
C THR A 410 14.79 -10.64 21.52
N ASN A 411 14.04 -10.41 20.43
CA ASN A 411 13.79 -11.42 19.41
C ASN A 411 14.93 -11.54 18.39
N GLY A 412 15.78 -10.51 18.29
CA GLY A 412 16.98 -10.53 17.45
C GLY A 412 16.70 -10.49 15.96
N THR A 413 15.59 -9.84 15.56
CA THR A 413 15.26 -9.66 14.15
C THR A 413 16.22 -8.69 13.46
N ASN A 414 16.39 -8.82 12.13
CA ASN A 414 17.38 -8.07 11.36
C ASN A 414 16.77 -6.86 10.67
N CYS A 415 17.59 -5.92 10.21
CA CYS A 415 17.15 -4.75 9.47
C CYS A 415 17.07 -4.99 7.97
N ILE A 416 18.01 -5.72 7.41
CA ILE A 416 18.06 -6.02 5.98
C ILE A 416 18.11 -7.52 5.77
N GLU A 417 17.19 -8.03 5.00
CA GLU A 417 17.21 -9.38 4.48
C GLU A 417 17.49 -9.36 2.97
N HIS A 418 18.31 -10.28 2.59
CA HIS A 418 18.47 -10.67 1.22
C HIS A 418 17.99 -12.12 1.12
N LYS A 419 17.01 -12.45 0.39
CA LYS A 419 16.45 -13.78 0.30
C LYS A 419 17.39 -14.73 -0.45
N SER A 420 17.53 -15.95 0.05
CA SER A 420 18.59 -16.89 -0.37
C SER A 420 18.31 -17.60 -1.70
N ASP A 421 17.09 -17.54 -2.18
CA ASP A 421 16.60 -18.16 -3.41
C ASP A 421 16.56 -17.21 -4.61
N GLY A 422 16.71 -15.90 -4.37
CA GLY A 422 16.85 -14.89 -5.40
C GLY A 422 18.31 -14.56 -5.74
N GLU A 423 18.59 -14.24 -6.99
CA GLU A 423 19.88 -13.74 -7.41
C GLU A 423 19.91 -12.21 -7.28
N ILE A 424 20.66 -11.69 -6.30
CA ILE A 424 20.85 -10.26 -6.15
C ILE A 424 22.19 -9.85 -6.72
N ASN A 425 22.16 -8.94 -7.68
CA ASN A 425 23.38 -8.31 -8.18
C ASN A 425 23.74 -7.14 -7.24
N VAL A 426 24.80 -7.32 -6.44
CA VAL A 426 25.32 -6.29 -5.52
C VAL A 426 25.65 -4.97 -6.22
N ASP A 427 26.03 -5.01 -7.50
CA ASP A 427 26.32 -3.79 -8.25
C ASP A 427 25.03 -3.08 -8.71
N ALA A 428 23.88 -3.74 -8.57
CA ALA A 428 22.57 -3.24 -9.00
C ALA A 428 21.67 -2.81 -7.83
N VAL A 429 22.03 -3.16 -6.59
CA VAL A 429 21.36 -2.70 -5.36
C VAL A 429 22.37 -1.95 -4.50
N SER A 430 22.11 -0.71 -4.20
CA SER A 430 23.07 0.11 -3.43
C SER A 430 22.40 1.12 -2.52
N PHE A 431 23.03 1.33 -1.36
CA PHE A 431 22.77 2.45 -0.48
C PHE A 431 23.86 3.51 -0.62
N SER A 432 23.48 4.77 -0.64
CA SER A 432 24.41 5.89 -0.71
C SER A 432 24.01 6.99 0.26
N ASN A 433 24.95 7.46 1.05
CA ASN A 433 24.75 8.53 2.04
C ASN A 433 23.59 8.20 2.99
N SER A 434 23.62 6.96 3.52
CA SER A 434 22.53 6.40 4.33
C SER A 434 23.02 6.03 5.73
N VAL A 435 22.09 5.92 6.66
CA VAL A 435 22.36 5.59 8.07
C VAL A 435 21.51 4.39 8.45
N MET A 436 22.14 3.36 9.04
CA MET A 436 21.45 2.22 9.62
C MET A 436 21.75 2.14 11.12
N ALA A 437 20.74 2.44 11.91
CA ALA A 437 20.78 2.35 13.37
C ALA A 437 20.10 1.05 13.82
N CYS A 438 20.88 -0.06 13.84
CA CYS A 438 20.40 -1.40 14.11
C CYS A 438 21.41 -2.20 14.90
N VAL A 439 20.94 -3.00 15.86
CA VAL A 439 21.78 -3.96 16.59
C VAL A 439 22.07 -5.18 15.74
N ASN A 440 21.03 -5.74 15.10
CA ASN A 440 21.15 -6.87 14.18
C ASN A 440 20.97 -6.37 12.74
N GLU A 441 22.06 -6.24 12.02
CA GLU A 441 22.08 -5.53 10.74
C GLU A 441 21.47 -6.36 9.59
N PHE A 442 21.98 -7.59 9.39
CA PHE A 442 21.68 -8.37 8.18
C PHE A 442 21.26 -9.80 8.48
N LYS A 443 20.23 -10.27 7.78
CA LYS A 443 19.79 -11.68 7.76
C LYS A 443 20.16 -12.32 6.41
N GLY A 444 20.26 -13.64 6.42
CA GLY A 444 20.40 -14.46 5.23
C GLY A 444 21.85 -14.78 4.85
N GLU A 445 22.02 -15.93 4.22
CA GLU A 445 23.24 -16.32 3.52
C GLU A 445 23.02 -15.98 2.05
N GLN A 446 23.68 -14.95 1.56
CA GLN A 446 23.41 -14.50 0.22
C GLN A 446 24.38 -14.94 -0.79
N THR A 447 23.79 -15.20 -1.94
CA THR A 447 24.52 -15.33 -3.18
C THR A 447 24.40 -14.04 -3.97
N PHE A 448 25.42 -13.20 -3.89
CA PHE A 448 25.50 -12.02 -4.76
C PHE A 448 26.15 -12.42 -6.08
N VAL A 449 25.51 -12.10 -7.18
CA VAL A 449 26.10 -12.27 -8.51
C VAL A 449 26.86 -11.00 -8.87
N SER A 450 28.15 -10.97 -8.60
CA SER A 450 29.04 -9.99 -9.20
C SER A 450 29.53 -10.57 -10.53
N GLY A 451 28.87 -10.21 -11.60
CA GLY A 451 29.36 -10.35 -12.94
C GLY A 451 29.46 -11.74 -13.56
N GLN A 452 29.55 -12.86 -12.88
CA GLN A 452 29.56 -14.22 -13.47
C GLN A 452 29.39 -15.43 -12.55
N GLU A 453 29.52 -15.31 -11.23
CA GLU A 453 29.34 -16.44 -10.31
C GLU A 453 28.69 -15.97 -9.01
N PRO A 454 27.75 -16.75 -8.47
CA PRO A 454 27.17 -16.44 -7.17
C PRO A 454 28.27 -16.50 -6.09
N ALA A 455 28.49 -15.42 -5.38
CA ALA A 455 29.39 -15.37 -4.25
C ALA A 455 28.60 -15.10 -2.96
N ALA A 456 28.67 -16.00 -2.01
CA ALA A 456 28.10 -15.76 -0.68
C ALA A 456 28.82 -14.56 -0.02
N LEU A 457 28.06 -13.51 0.34
CA LEU A 457 28.60 -12.45 1.17
C LEU A 457 28.59 -12.88 2.64
N THR A 458 29.77 -12.85 3.25
CA THR A 458 29.91 -12.96 4.71
C THR A 458 29.43 -11.67 5.39
N GLY A 459 29.21 -11.69 6.71
CA GLY A 459 28.80 -10.50 7.45
C GLY A 459 29.67 -9.26 7.22
N THR A 460 31.00 -9.43 7.05
CA THR A 460 31.91 -8.32 6.73
C THR A 460 31.66 -7.76 5.34
N ALA A 461 31.43 -8.62 4.34
CA ALA A 461 31.16 -8.18 2.97
C ALA A 461 29.80 -7.46 2.84
N LYS A 462 28.79 -7.87 3.62
CA LYS A 462 27.50 -7.16 3.71
C LYS A 462 27.65 -5.77 4.32
N ALA A 463 28.47 -5.67 5.37
CA ALA A 463 28.83 -4.41 5.98
C ALA A 463 29.52 -3.48 4.99
N ASP A 464 30.54 -3.97 4.27
CA ASP A 464 31.28 -3.22 3.26
C ASP A 464 30.37 -2.78 2.11
N TRP A 465 29.40 -3.60 1.73
CA TRP A 465 28.39 -3.28 0.72
C TRP A 465 27.49 -2.11 1.15
N PHE A 466 26.94 -2.14 2.38
CA PHE A 466 26.12 -1.04 2.89
C PHE A 466 26.95 0.23 3.10
N ASP A 467 28.12 0.10 3.70
CA ASP A 467 29.02 1.24 3.99
C ASP A 467 29.50 1.92 2.70
N ASN A 468 29.45 1.24 1.57
CA ASN A 468 29.74 1.77 0.23
C ASN A 468 31.00 2.65 0.21
N SER A 469 32.13 2.10 0.68
CA SER A 469 33.42 2.81 0.81
C SER A 469 33.36 4.05 1.72
N GLY A 470 32.50 4.07 2.71
CA GLY A 470 32.32 5.17 3.66
C GLY A 470 31.30 6.21 3.25
N ALA A 471 30.52 5.96 2.20
CA ALA A 471 29.40 6.82 1.82
C ALA A 471 28.19 6.66 2.76
N SER A 472 28.04 5.47 3.40
CA SER A 472 26.99 5.21 4.38
C SER A 472 27.58 4.82 5.73
N VAL A 473 26.80 4.87 6.81
CA VAL A 473 27.26 4.55 8.18
C VAL A 473 26.28 3.64 8.90
N ARG A 474 26.85 2.70 9.68
CA ARG A 474 26.12 1.80 10.59
C ARG A 474 26.36 2.20 12.03
N ILE A 475 25.29 2.22 12.82
CA ILE A 475 25.29 2.67 14.21
C ILE A 475 24.63 1.57 15.06
N ALA A 476 25.29 1.17 16.14
CA ALA A 476 24.77 0.12 17.02
C ALA A 476 23.72 0.61 18.05
N SER A 477 23.36 1.90 18.02
CA SER A 477 22.37 2.47 18.94
C SER A 477 21.30 3.23 18.16
N THR A 478 20.06 3.02 18.51
CA THR A 478 18.89 3.60 17.84
C THR A 478 18.50 4.99 18.37
N SER A 479 18.92 5.33 19.57
CA SER A 479 18.36 6.47 20.33
C SER A 479 18.91 7.84 19.97
N SER A 480 19.89 7.94 19.06
CA SER A 480 20.62 9.19 18.80
C SER A 480 20.41 9.80 17.41
N VAL A 481 19.62 9.16 16.57
CA VAL A 481 19.43 9.58 15.16
C VAL A 481 18.10 10.26 14.90
N LEU A 482 17.15 10.15 15.83
CA LEU A 482 15.85 10.78 15.77
C LEU A 482 15.73 11.88 16.83
N ALA A 483 15.29 13.06 16.43
CA ALA A 483 14.98 14.18 17.33
C ALA A 483 13.66 13.99 18.09
N ASN A 484 12.74 13.22 17.49
CA ASN A 484 11.43 12.85 18.04
C ASN A 484 11.01 11.48 17.48
N ALA A 485 9.72 11.14 17.55
CA ALA A 485 9.22 9.84 17.11
C ALA A 485 9.35 9.57 15.58
N PHE A 486 9.73 10.55 14.75
CA PHE A 486 9.72 10.43 13.30
C PHE A 486 10.76 11.25 12.54
N ALA A 487 11.23 12.38 13.10
CA ALA A 487 12.11 13.29 12.38
C ALA A 487 13.59 12.99 12.67
N THR A 488 14.41 13.04 11.63
CA THR A 488 15.86 12.89 11.74
C THR A 488 16.45 14.05 12.56
N ASP A 489 17.29 13.71 13.55
CA ASP A 489 18.15 14.68 14.26
C ASP A 489 19.35 15.02 13.36
N VAL A 490 19.26 16.15 12.65
CA VAL A 490 20.30 16.57 11.71
C VAL A 490 21.59 17.03 12.40
N ASP A 491 21.53 17.30 13.71
CA ASP A 491 22.67 17.69 14.54
C ASP A 491 23.28 16.48 15.30
N SER A 492 22.74 15.28 15.09
CA SER A 492 23.25 14.06 15.71
C SER A 492 24.71 13.81 15.37
N ALA A 493 25.53 13.64 16.41
CA ALA A 493 26.95 13.29 16.26
C ALA A 493 27.19 11.89 15.65
N ASP A 494 26.17 11.04 15.65
CA ASP A 494 26.23 9.68 15.11
C ASP A 494 25.95 9.64 13.60
N ILE A 495 25.28 10.67 13.06
CA ILE A 495 25.11 10.84 11.62
C ILE A 495 26.38 11.49 11.04
N THR A 496 27.38 10.68 10.76
CA THR A 496 28.71 11.14 10.34
C THR A 496 28.87 11.31 8.83
N VAL A 497 27.83 10.99 8.05
CA VAL A 497 27.80 11.12 6.59
C VAL A 497 26.89 12.28 6.18
N ALA A 498 27.28 13.01 5.16
CA ALA A 498 26.46 14.09 4.61
C ALA A 498 25.40 13.51 3.67
N ALA A 499 24.25 14.18 3.54
CA ALA A 499 23.27 13.83 2.54
C ALA A 499 23.82 13.95 1.11
N ASN A 500 23.34 13.09 0.23
CA ASN A 500 23.69 13.09 -1.18
C ASN A 500 23.01 14.26 -1.90
N ASP A 501 23.71 14.86 -2.86
CA ASP A 501 23.12 15.80 -3.81
C ASP A 501 22.32 15.01 -4.86
N LEU A 502 21.01 15.15 -4.83
CA LEU A 502 20.09 14.42 -5.70
C LEU A 502 19.93 15.08 -7.08
N SER A 503 20.56 16.21 -7.33
CA SER A 503 20.37 16.98 -8.58
C SER A 503 20.74 16.22 -9.85
N GLY A 504 21.59 15.19 -9.72
CA GLY A 504 22.00 14.31 -10.82
C GLY A 504 21.04 13.17 -11.12
N LEU A 505 20.04 12.89 -10.29
CA LEU A 505 19.16 11.73 -10.41
C LEU A 505 17.97 11.94 -11.37
N GLY A 506 17.74 13.18 -11.83
CA GLY A 506 16.63 13.51 -12.73
C GLY A 506 15.62 14.48 -12.13
N ALA A 507 14.69 14.94 -12.96
CA ALA A 507 13.76 16.02 -12.61
C ALA A 507 12.70 15.64 -11.56
N PHE A 508 12.52 14.37 -11.29
CA PHE A 508 11.60 13.90 -10.26
C PHE A 508 12.12 14.24 -8.85
N PHE A 509 13.43 14.08 -8.63
CA PHE A 509 14.01 14.25 -7.31
C PHE A 509 14.20 15.73 -6.95
N GLN A 510 13.61 16.11 -5.84
CA GLN A 510 13.81 17.43 -5.22
C GLN A 510 15.10 17.42 -4.39
N ALA A 511 15.70 18.58 -4.20
CA ALA A 511 16.87 18.71 -3.35
C ALA A 511 16.49 18.43 -1.88
N GLY A 512 16.85 17.25 -1.39
CA GLY A 512 16.78 16.89 0.02
C GLY A 512 18.18 16.99 0.61
N ASN A 513 18.41 17.95 1.51
CA ASN A 513 19.73 18.21 2.09
C ASN A 513 19.94 17.48 3.43
N TYR A 514 19.19 16.42 3.69
CA TYR A 514 19.24 15.64 4.93
C TYR A 514 19.03 14.15 4.65
N ILE A 515 19.45 13.31 5.58
CA ILE A 515 19.23 11.87 5.56
C ILE A 515 17.89 11.55 6.21
N GLY A 516 17.17 10.57 5.67
CA GLY A 516 15.82 10.23 6.10
C GLY A 516 14.73 11.01 5.36
N ALA A 517 13.47 10.66 5.66
CA ALA A 517 12.29 11.22 5.01
C ALA A 517 11.91 12.60 5.56
N VAL A 518 12.13 12.84 6.85
CA VAL A 518 11.65 14.03 7.57
C VAL A 518 12.80 14.62 8.39
N SER A 519 12.97 15.93 8.29
CA SER A 519 13.99 16.66 9.05
C SER A 519 13.36 17.46 10.18
N GLU A 520 13.94 17.41 11.38
CA GLU A 520 13.55 18.29 12.49
C GLU A 520 13.72 19.78 12.20
N ALA A 521 14.59 20.13 11.26
CA ALA A 521 14.81 21.51 10.86
C ALA A 521 13.67 22.09 10.00
N ASP A 522 12.73 21.25 9.52
CA ASP A 522 11.69 21.66 8.56
C ASP A 522 10.26 21.59 9.10
N THR A 523 10.08 21.89 10.38
CA THR A 523 8.79 21.79 11.10
C THR A 523 7.63 22.60 10.48
N ASN A 524 7.91 23.54 9.60
CA ASN A 524 6.90 24.37 8.94
C ASN A 524 6.44 23.81 7.60
N SER A 525 7.12 22.81 7.04
CA SER A 525 6.73 22.21 5.78
C SER A 525 5.40 21.43 5.92
N ASP A 526 4.69 21.32 4.82
CA ASP A 526 3.46 20.51 4.78
C ASP A 526 3.79 19.03 4.98
N TRP A 527 4.96 18.57 4.52
CA TRP A 527 5.41 17.21 4.71
C TRP A 527 5.66 16.87 6.19
N TYR A 528 6.36 17.74 6.93
CA TYR A 528 6.56 17.52 8.37
C TYR A 528 5.23 17.39 9.10
N LYS A 529 4.29 18.31 8.85
CA LYS A 529 2.95 18.29 9.46
C LYS A 529 2.13 17.06 9.07
N TRP A 530 2.29 16.61 7.83
CA TRP A 530 1.63 15.41 7.35
C TRP A 530 2.09 14.16 8.10
N VAL A 531 3.41 13.99 8.25
CA VAL A 531 3.97 12.85 9.01
C VAL A 531 3.68 12.99 10.51
N GLU A 532 3.75 14.20 11.08
CA GLU A 532 3.37 14.42 12.48
C GLU A 532 1.92 13.97 12.74
N ALA A 533 1.00 14.29 11.83
CA ALA A 533 -0.39 13.86 11.92
C ALA A 533 -0.55 12.35 11.70
N ALA A 534 0.27 11.74 10.83
CA ALA A 534 0.27 10.30 10.59
C ALA A 534 0.73 9.52 11.83
N VAL A 535 1.82 9.94 12.46
CA VAL A 535 2.34 9.31 13.69
C VAL A 535 1.36 9.51 14.85
N ALA A 536 0.78 10.71 14.98
CA ALA A 536 -0.22 10.97 16.02
C ALA A 536 -1.49 10.12 15.85
N ALA A 537 -1.87 9.75 14.63
CA ALA A 537 -2.97 8.83 14.37
C ALA A 537 -2.60 7.41 14.80
N ALA A 538 -1.41 6.93 14.44
CA ALA A 538 -0.91 5.61 14.83
C ALA A 538 -0.77 5.45 16.36
N ASP A 539 -0.35 6.49 17.05
CA ASP A 539 -0.20 6.46 18.52
C ASP A 539 -1.55 6.50 19.28
N GLN A 540 -2.70 6.67 18.61
CA GLN A 540 -4.04 6.72 19.21
C GLN A 540 -4.81 5.39 19.10
N ASP A 541 -4.41 4.51 18.22
CA ASP A 541 -5.00 3.19 17.96
C ASP A 541 -4.33 2.07 18.74
#